data_988a7aec90429bff466a4edd2750fe16
#
_entry.id   988a7aec90429bff466a4edd2750fe16
#
_cell.length_a   1.000
_cell.length_b   1.000
_cell.length_c   1.000
_cell.angle_alpha   90.00
_cell.angle_beta   90.00
_cell.angle_gamma   90.00
#
_symmetry.space_group_name_H-M   'P 1'
#
loop_
_entity.id
_entity.type
_entity.pdbx_description
1 polymer ?
#
loop_
_entity_poly.entity_id
_entity_poly.type
_entity_poly.pdbx_seq_one_letter_code
_entity_poly.pdbx_strand_id
1 'polypeptide(L)'
;MGAFLHRSGYAPGFVLCSTARRTVETWELVAAELGGAAQAEFLDQLYLAPAKKIQDIVRKAAGANVLVIGHNPGIEECAADLARKPASRDEAARLQHLKEKFPTCALAILEFDAARWASAGTLAAFVRPKDLE
;
A
#
# COMPACT_ATOMS: atom_id res chain seq x y z
N MET A 1 3.30 -12.23 -0.14
CA MET A 1 3.02 -10.93 -0.80
C MET A 1 4.27 -10.35 -1.47
N GLY A 2 5.42 -10.45 -0.87
CA GLY A 2 6.67 -10.00 -1.48
C GLY A 2 6.97 -10.69 -2.82
N ALA A 3 6.74 -11.99 -2.91
CA ALA A 3 6.91 -12.73 -4.16
C ALA A 3 5.98 -12.22 -5.26
N PHE A 4 4.74 -11.86 -4.90
CA PHE A 4 3.81 -11.26 -5.86
C PHE A 4 4.34 -9.93 -6.39
N LEU A 5 4.82 -9.06 -5.52
CA LEU A 5 5.38 -7.77 -5.92
C LEU A 5 6.56 -7.98 -6.87
N HIS A 6 7.44 -8.90 -6.55
CA HIS A 6 8.61 -9.20 -7.38
C HIS A 6 8.21 -9.70 -8.77
N ARG A 7 7.29 -10.67 -8.83
CA ARG A 7 6.83 -11.23 -10.11
C ARG A 7 6.10 -10.22 -10.96
N SER A 8 5.39 -9.28 -10.32
CA SER A 8 4.59 -8.26 -11.02
C SER A 8 5.41 -7.06 -11.46
N GLY A 9 6.70 -7.02 -11.16
CA GLY A 9 7.57 -5.94 -11.54
C GLY A 9 7.47 -4.69 -10.68
N TYR A 10 6.78 -4.78 -9.54
CA TYR A 10 6.70 -3.65 -8.60
C TYR A 10 7.94 -3.63 -7.72
N ALA A 11 8.68 -2.55 -7.82
CA ALA A 11 9.92 -2.38 -7.07
C ALA A 11 9.84 -1.07 -6.27
N PRO A 12 9.32 -1.11 -5.03
CA PRO A 12 9.29 0.11 -4.22
C PRO A 12 10.71 0.56 -3.91
N GLY A 13 11.01 1.82 -4.21
CA GLY A 13 12.29 2.42 -3.87
C GLY A 13 12.33 2.92 -2.44
N PHE A 14 11.17 3.18 -1.85
CA PHE A 14 11.06 3.70 -0.51
C PHE A 14 9.93 3.00 0.23
N VAL A 15 10.18 2.63 1.48
CA VAL A 15 9.21 1.92 2.31
C VAL A 15 8.97 2.68 3.60
N LEU A 16 7.70 2.96 3.89
CA LEU A 16 7.26 3.58 5.14
C LEU A 16 6.55 2.51 5.96
N CYS A 17 7.11 2.15 7.09
CA CYS A 17 6.61 1.05 7.90
C CYS A 17 6.33 1.50 9.33
N SER A 18 5.21 1.10 9.88
CA SER A 18 4.93 1.30 11.30
C SER A 18 5.98 0.58 12.15
N THR A 19 6.31 1.16 13.31
CA THR A 19 7.26 0.56 14.25
C THR A 19 6.72 -0.65 15.00
N ALA A 20 5.44 -0.97 14.88
CA ALA A 20 4.86 -2.14 15.53
C ALA A 20 5.55 -3.42 15.06
N ARG A 21 5.72 -4.36 15.98
CA ARG A 21 6.44 -5.60 15.70
C ARG A 21 5.86 -6.36 14.49
N ARG A 22 4.54 -6.48 14.42
CA ARG A 22 3.89 -7.22 13.33
C ARG A 22 4.12 -6.59 11.96
N THR A 23 4.21 -5.25 11.87
CA THR A 23 4.49 -4.57 10.61
C THR A 23 5.96 -4.67 10.24
N VAL A 24 6.87 -4.59 11.22
CA VAL A 24 8.29 -4.78 10.99
C VAL A 24 8.55 -6.20 10.48
N GLU A 25 7.93 -7.21 11.09
CA GLU A 25 8.05 -8.59 10.63
C GLU A 25 7.50 -8.77 9.22
N THR A 26 6.37 -8.14 8.90
CA THR A 26 5.82 -8.15 7.54
C THR A 26 6.81 -7.58 6.55
N TRP A 27 7.43 -6.44 6.88
CA TRP A 27 8.45 -5.84 6.01
C TRP A 27 9.65 -6.76 5.82
N GLU A 28 10.12 -7.39 6.87
CA GLU A 28 11.27 -8.32 6.78
C GLU A 28 10.99 -9.45 5.80
N LEU A 29 9.80 -10.03 5.86
CA LEU A 29 9.40 -11.11 4.95
C LEU A 29 9.26 -10.60 3.51
N VAL A 30 8.67 -9.43 3.30
CA VAL A 30 8.53 -8.82 1.98
C VAL A 30 9.90 -8.48 1.40
N ALA A 31 10.78 -7.90 2.20
CA ALA A 31 12.12 -7.50 1.78
C ALA A 31 12.93 -8.69 1.28
N ALA A 32 12.83 -9.83 1.95
CA ALA A 32 13.52 -11.05 1.57
C ALA A 32 13.11 -11.52 0.16
N GLU A 33 11.85 -11.31 -0.20
CA GLU A 33 11.32 -11.73 -1.50
C GLU A 33 11.60 -10.72 -2.61
N LEU A 34 11.79 -9.44 -2.26
CA LEU A 34 12.04 -8.40 -3.26
C LEU A 34 13.46 -8.43 -3.80
N GLY A 35 14.42 -8.93 -3.02
CA GLY A 35 15.81 -9.09 -3.46
C GLY A 35 16.54 -7.80 -3.79
N GLY A 36 15.98 -6.64 -3.46
CA GLY A 36 16.51 -5.34 -3.80
C GLY A 36 16.88 -4.51 -2.58
N ALA A 37 17.46 -3.35 -2.83
CA ALA A 37 17.93 -2.45 -1.80
C ALA A 37 16.94 -1.33 -1.50
N ALA A 38 15.67 -1.66 -1.28
CA ALA A 38 14.68 -0.68 -0.88
C ALA A 38 15.03 -0.11 0.51
N GLN A 39 14.91 1.20 0.66
CA GLN A 39 15.15 1.85 1.94
C GLN A 39 13.86 1.88 2.75
N ALA A 40 13.90 1.34 3.96
CA ALA A 40 12.76 1.35 4.85
C ALA A 40 12.97 2.37 5.96
N GLU A 41 11.94 3.17 6.20
CA GLU A 41 11.86 4.09 7.32
C GLU A 41 10.77 3.62 8.26
N PHE A 42 11.10 3.46 9.54
CA PHE A 42 10.15 2.98 10.55
C PHE A 42 9.63 4.18 11.33
N LEU A 43 8.31 4.38 11.29
CA LEU A 43 7.67 5.57 11.82
C LEU A 43 6.64 5.23 12.89
N ASP A 44 6.82 5.78 14.09
CA ASP A 44 5.85 5.67 15.17
C ASP A 44 4.51 6.31 14.78
N GLN A 45 4.56 7.36 13.96
CA GLN A 45 3.37 8.07 13.52
C GLN A 45 2.42 7.20 12.71
N LEU A 46 2.90 6.09 12.14
CA LEU A 46 2.06 5.16 11.41
C LEU A 46 1.32 4.17 12.30
N TYR A 47 1.70 4.07 13.58
CA TYR A 47 1.04 3.15 14.49
C TYR A 47 -0.42 3.57 14.71
N LEU A 48 -1.34 2.72 14.25
CA LEU A 48 -2.79 2.96 14.31
C LEU A 48 -3.21 4.33 13.75
N ALA A 49 -2.48 4.84 12.76
CA ALA A 49 -2.72 6.15 12.18
C ALA A 49 -4.04 6.17 11.39
N PRO A 50 -4.79 7.28 11.46
CA PRO A 50 -5.96 7.47 10.59
C PRO A 50 -5.52 7.75 9.15
N ALA A 51 -6.44 7.56 8.21
CA ALA A 51 -6.18 7.70 6.78
C ALA A 51 -5.51 9.02 6.41
N LYS A 52 -6.00 10.14 6.96
CA LYS A 52 -5.44 11.46 6.65
C LYS A 52 -3.98 11.58 7.07
N LYS A 53 -3.64 11.02 8.23
CA LYS A 53 -2.27 11.04 8.73
C LYS A 53 -1.35 10.25 7.81
N ILE A 54 -1.80 9.09 7.36
CA ILE A 54 -1.06 8.26 6.41
C ILE A 54 -0.82 9.04 5.12
N GLN A 55 -1.86 9.68 4.58
CA GLN A 55 -1.75 10.48 3.35
C GLN A 55 -0.73 11.61 3.51
N ASP A 56 -0.75 12.32 4.64
CA ASP A 56 0.20 13.41 4.88
C ASP A 56 1.64 12.90 4.93
N ILE A 57 1.87 11.76 5.56
CA ILE A 57 3.19 11.14 5.63
C ILE A 57 3.67 10.74 4.24
N VAL A 58 2.79 10.11 3.46
CA VAL A 58 3.11 9.64 2.11
C VAL A 58 3.45 10.83 1.19
N ARG A 59 2.69 11.92 1.27
CA ARG A 59 2.93 13.09 0.44
C ARG A 59 4.27 13.76 0.69
N LYS A 60 4.82 13.58 1.88
CA LYS A 60 6.15 14.09 2.24
C LYS A 60 7.27 13.17 1.86
N ALA A 61 6.96 11.92 1.50
CA ALA A 61 7.97 10.95 1.13
C ALA A 61 8.57 11.27 -0.24
N ALA A 62 9.85 11.05 -0.37
CA ALA A 62 10.54 11.22 -1.65
C ALA A 62 10.45 9.92 -2.44
N GLY A 63 10.31 10.06 -3.77
CA GLY A 63 10.38 8.91 -4.65
C GLY A 63 9.12 8.69 -5.47
N ALA A 64 9.26 7.91 -6.53
CA ALA A 64 8.18 7.61 -7.46
C ALA A 64 7.33 6.43 -7.00
N ASN A 65 7.92 5.47 -6.29
CA ASN A 65 7.26 4.25 -5.84
C ASN A 65 7.44 4.10 -4.34
N VAL A 66 6.33 4.18 -3.61
CA VAL A 66 6.35 4.11 -2.15
C VAL A 66 5.47 2.95 -1.69
N LEU A 67 5.99 2.12 -0.81
CA LEU A 67 5.23 1.07 -0.13
C LEU A 67 4.96 1.52 1.30
N VAL A 68 3.71 1.43 1.72
CA VAL A 68 3.31 1.74 3.10
C VAL A 68 2.83 0.48 3.78
N ILE A 69 3.37 0.20 4.95
CA ILE A 69 2.94 -0.93 5.78
C ILE A 69 2.43 -0.37 7.11
N GLY A 70 1.14 -0.53 7.32
CA GLY A 70 0.47 0.06 8.47
C GLY A 70 -0.64 -0.82 9.01
N HIS A 71 -1.64 -0.19 9.56
CA HIS A 71 -2.69 -0.86 10.32
C HIS A 71 -4.09 -0.47 9.86
N ASN A 72 -5.04 -1.39 9.95
CA ASN A 72 -6.45 -1.10 9.80
C ASN A 72 -6.98 -0.42 11.07
N PRO A 73 -8.01 0.42 10.97
CA PRO A 73 -8.75 0.74 9.72
C PRO A 73 -8.09 1.82 8.87
N GLY A 74 -7.03 2.47 9.35
CA GLY A 74 -6.42 3.61 8.65
C GLY A 74 -5.90 3.27 7.27
N ILE A 75 -5.24 2.13 7.12
CA ILE A 75 -4.65 1.73 5.84
C ILE A 75 -5.74 1.46 4.78
N GLU A 76 -6.81 0.78 5.18
CA GLU A 76 -7.96 0.53 4.30
C GLU A 76 -8.63 1.83 3.87
N GLU A 77 -8.92 2.69 4.83
CA GLU A 77 -9.55 3.99 4.56
C GLU A 77 -8.67 4.86 3.69
N CYS A 78 -7.36 4.85 3.91
CA CYS A 78 -6.40 5.58 3.10
C CYS A 78 -6.44 5.11 1.64
N ALA A 79 -6.41 3.81 1.42
CA ALA A 79 -6.47 3.26 0.06
C ALA A 79 -7.79 3.63 -0.62
N ALA A 80 -8.92 3.52 0.08
CA ALA A 80 -10.22 3.88 -0.46
C ALA A 80 -10.32 5.36 -0.80
N ASP A 81 -9.78 6.23 0.07
CA ASP A 81 -9.81 7.68 -0.14
C ASP A 81 -8.95 8.12 -1.32
N LEU A 82 -7.83 7.45 -1.54
CA LEU A 82 -6.91 7.78 -2.63
C LEU A 82 -7.38 7.22 -3.98
N ALA A 83 -8.27 6.24 -3.98
CA ALA A 83 -8.79 5.67 -5.22
C ALA A 83 -9.77 6.63 -5.90
N ARG A 84 -9.57 6.81 -7.20
CA ARG A 84 -10.49 7.62 -8.01
C ARG A 84 -11.82 6.89 -8.23
N LYS A 85 -12.81 7.62 -8.76
CA LYS A 85 -14.04 7.01 -9.22
C LYS A 85 -13.69 5.97 -10.30
N PRO A 86 -14.18 4.72 -10.16
CA PRO A 86 -13.84 3.68 -11.12
C PRO A 86 -14.27 4.00 -12.55
N ALA A 87 -13.39 3.69 -13.50
CA ALA A 87 -13.63 3.91 -14.92
C ALA A 87 -14.05 2.63 -15.65
N SER A 88 -14.03 1.48 -15.00
CA SER A 88 -14.41 0.19 -15.58
C SER A 88 -15.10 -0.68 -14.54
N ARG A 89 -15.72 -1.77 -15.01
CA ARG A 89 -16.34 -2.74 -14.10
C ARG A 89 -15.31 -3.44 -13.23
N ASP A 90 -14.15 -3.73 -13.78
CA ASP A 90 -13.07 -4.41 -13.03
C ASP A 90 -12.53 -3.51 -11.94
N GLU A 91 -12.32 -2.24 -12.24
CA GLU A 91 -11.87 -1.26 -11.26
C GLU A 91 -12.93 -1.08 -10.15
N ALA A 92 -14.21 -1.01 -10.51
CA ALA A 92 -15.29 -0.91 -9.56
C ALA A 92 -15.37 -2.13 -8.65
N ALA A 93 -15.19 -3.32 -9.19
CA ALA A 93 -15.19 -4.55 -8.41
C ALA A 93 -14.02 -4.59 -7.42
N ARG A 94 -12.84 -4.16 -7.86
CA ARG A 94 -11.66 -4.09 -6.97
C ARG A 94 -11.92 -3.15 -5.79
N LEU A 95 -12.46 -1.97 -6.07
CA LEU A 95 -12.74 -0.98 -5.03
C LEU A 95 -13.80 -1.50 -4.04
N GLN A 96 -14.82 -2.16 -4.55
CA GLN A 96 -15.84 -2.76 -3.71
C GLN A 96 -15.25 -3.82 -2.78
N HIS A 97 -14.44 -4.72 -3.32
CA HIS A 97 -13.78 -5.76 -2.51
C HIS A 97 -12.87 -5.15 -1.45
N LEU A 98 -12.13 -4.10 -1.79
CA LEU A 98 -11.28 -3.39 -0.84
C LEU A 98 -12.09 -2.83 0.32
N LYS A 99 -13.23 -2.20 0.02
CA LYS A 99 -14.10 -1.59 1.03
C LYS A 99 -14.82 -2.62 1.89
N GLU A 100 -15.10 -3.79 1.35
CA GLU A 100 -15.77 -4.86 2.10
C GLU A 100 -14.86 -5.44 3.17
N LYS A 101 -13.62 -5.72 2.82
CA LYS A 101 -12.66 -6.27 3.77
C LYS A 101 -11.24 -6.10 3.27
N PHE A 102 -10.40 -5.54 4.11
CA PHE A 102 -8.96 -5.43 3.87
C PHE A 102 -8.26 -6.34 4.89
N PRO A 103 -8.08 -7.62 4.57
CA PRO A 103 -7.53 -8.56 5.55
C PRO A 103 -6.05 -8.31 5.82
N THR A 104 -5.53 -8.94 6.86
CA THR A 104 -4.10 -8.91 7.17
C THR A 104 -3.29 -9.35 5.95
N CYS A 105 -2.23 -8.61 5.65
CA CYS A 105 -1.36 -8.84 4.49
C CYS A 105 -2.02 -8.63 3.13
N ALA A 106 -3.16 -7.94 3.07
CA ALA A 106 -3.72 -7.51 1.79
C ALA A 106 -2.89 -6.35 1.23
N LEU A 107 -2.91 -6.23 -0.08
CA LEU A 107 -2.16 -5.21 -0.81
C LEU A 107 -3.08 -4.46 -1.75
N ALA A 108 -3.06 -3.13 -1.67
CA ALA A 108 -3.70 -2.26 -2.65
C ALA A 108 -2.61 -1.51 -3.41
N ILE A 109 -2.71 -1.50 -4.73
CA ILE A 109 -1.77 -0.79 -5.59
C ILE A 109 -2.53 0.33 -6.27
N LEU A 110 -2.05 1.57 -6.07
CA LEU A 110 -2.62 2.76 -6.68
C LEU A 110 -1.58 3.41 -7.58
N GLU A 111 -1.99 3.77 -8.78
CA GLU A 111 -1.16 4.44 -9.75
C GLU A 111 -1.64 5.86 -9.96
N PHE A 112 -0.73 6.81 -9.95
CA PHE A 112 -1.02 8.24 -10.06
C PHE A 112 -0.34 8.83 -11.28
N ASP A 113 -1.10 9.65 -12.02
CA ASP A 113 -0.55 10.36 -13.18
C ASP A 113 0.32 11.54 -12.76
N ALA A 114 0.01 12.14 -11.62
CA ALA A 114 0.75 13.29 -11.13
C ALA A 114 1.86 12.86 -10.18
N ALA A 115 3.03 13.48 -10.33
CA ALA A 115 4.21 13.15 -9.53
C ALA A 115 4.05 13.41 -8.03
N ARG A 116 3.04 14.18 -7.63
CA ARG A 116 2.86 14.58 -6.23
C ARG A 116 1.61 14.00 -5.57
N TRP A 117 0.92 13.10 -6.25
CA TRP A 117 -0.26 12.46 -5.68
C TRP A 117 -1.36 13.47 -5.33
N ALA A 118 -1.40 14.60 -6.04
CA ALA A 118 -2.34 15.68 -5.80
C ALA A 118 -3.77 15.32 -6.20
N SER A 119 -3.91 14.34 -7.07
CA SER A 119 -5.19 13.83 -7.53
C SER A 119 -5.40 12.39 -7.06
N ALA A 120 -6.61 11.89 -7.20
CA ALA A 120 -6.91 10.50 -6.89
C ALA A 120 -6.23 9.57 -7.89
N GLY A 121 -5.88 8.38 -7.44
CA GLY A 121 -5.18 7.38 -8.23
C GLY A 121 -6.07 6.27 -8.75
N THR A 122 -5.60 5.57 -9.76
CA THR A 122 -6.24 4.36 -10.26
C THR A 122 -5.93 3.20 -9.32
N LEU A 123 -6.95 2.52 -8.81
CA LEU A 123 -6.76 1.29 -8.06
C LEU A 123 -6.43 0.17 -9.05
N ALA A 124 -5.13 -0.04 -9.26
CA ALA A 124 -4.61 -0.96 -10.27
C ALA A 124 -4.73 -2.42 -9.83
N ALA A 125 -4.65 -2.68 -8.53
CA ALA A 125 -4.76 -4.03 -7.99
C ALA A 125 -5.22 -4.00 -6.54
N PHE A 126 -5.95 -5.02 -6.16
CA PHE A 126 -6.23 -5.34 -4.76
C PHE A 126 -6.04 -6.85 -4.61
N VAL A 127 -5.06 -7.24 -3.81
CA VAL A 127 -4.63 -8.63 -3.68
C VAL A 127 -4.73 -9.05 -2.23
N ARG A 128 -5.48 -10.11 -1.99
CA ARG A 128 -5.60 -10.72 -0.66
C ARG A 128 -4.71 -11.95 -0.60
N PRO A 129 -4.26 -12.37 0.59
CA PRO A 129 -3.46 -13.61 0.69
C PRO A 129 -4.12 -14.82 0.02
N LYS A 130 -5.45 -14.94 0.15
CA LYS A 130 -6.19 -16.05 -0.48
C LYS A 130 -6.13 -16.02 -2.01
N ASP A 131 -5.90 -14.88 -2.62
CA ASP A 131 -5.81 -14.74 -4.08
C ASP A 131 -4.49 -15.31 -4.61
N LEU A 132 -3.52 -15.55 -3.72
CA LEU A 132 -2.20 -16.06 -4.07
C LEU A 132 -2.03 -17.55 -3.80
N GLU A 133 -3.06 -18.18 -3.27
CA GLU A 133 -3.05 -19.64 -3.02
C GLU A 133 -3.19 -20.45 -4.30
#